data_6f35438da644cd52788ade8cfe326e34
#
_entry.id   6f35438da644cd52788ade8cfe326e34
#
_cell.length_a   1.000
_cell.length_b   1.000
_cell.length_c   1.000
_cell.angle_alpha   90.00
_cell.angle_beta   90.00
_cell.angle_gamma   90.00
#
_symmetry.space_group_name_H-M   'P 1'
#
loop_
_entity.id
_entity.type
_entity.pdbx_description
1 polymer ?
#
loop_
_entity_poly.entity_id
_entity_poly.type
_entity_poly.pdbx_seq_one_letter_code
_entity_poly.pdbx_strand_id
1 'polypeptide(L)'
;NEDVVRLISQKKGEPEWMLEFRLKAYHYWKTLREPKWGHVHVPPVNYQEISYYADPLAKKPKNKEIDPELEKTFDKLGIPLEERLALSGTAVDAIMDSVSVKTTFKEKLREKGVIFCSIGEAIKEHPDLVKEYLGTVVPYRDNFYAALNSCVFSDGSFVYIPKGVRCPMELSSYFRINARNTGQFERTLIIADDDAYVSYLEGCTA
;
A
#
# COMPACT_ATOMS: atom_id res chain seq x y z
N ASN A 1 7.74 -17.77 6.71
CA ASN A 1 7.12 -19.06 6.42
C ASN A 1 5.69 -18.85 5.92
N GLU A 2 4.98 -19.92 5.53
CA GLU A 2 3.61 -19.86 5.01
C GLU A 2 2.62 -19.33 6.07
N ASP A 3 2.84 -19.64 7.34
CA ASP A 3 1.97 -19.18 8.43
C ASP A 3 1.94 -17.65 8.53
N VAL A 4 3.07 -16.97 8.23
CA VAL A 4 3.13 -15.51 8.18
C VAL A 4 2.26 -14.97 7.04
N VAL A 5 2.28 -15.60 5.88
CA VAL A 5 1.43 -15.20 4.73
C VAL A 5 -0.05 -15.33 5.08
N ARG A 6 -0.43 -16.45 5.70
CA ARG A 6 -1.80 -16.69 6.18
C ARG A 6 -2.20 -15.70 7.29
N LEU A 7 -1.27 -15.41 8.20
CA LEU A 7 -1.49 -14.44 9.29
C LEU A 7 -1.77 -13.03 8.73
N ILE A 8 -1.00 -12.57 7.73
CA ILE A 8 -1.22 -11.27 7.08
C ILE A 8 -2.64 -11.22 6.49
N SER A 9 -3.01 -12.21 5.69
CA SER A 9 -4.32 -12.29 5.06
C SER A 9 -5.46 -12.30 6.10
N GLN A 10 -5.31 -13.07 7.17
CA GLN A 10 -6.26 -13.12 8.28
C GLN A 10 -6.38 -11.76 8.99
N LYS A 11 -5.25 -11.12 9.32
CA LYS A 11 -5.22 -9.81 10.00
C LYS A 11 -5.85 -8.70 9.17
N LYS A 12 -5.64 -8.76 7.86
CA LYS A 12 -6.24 -7.82 6.90
C LYS A 12 -7.71 -8.13 6.59
N GLY A 13 -8.22 -9.31 7.00
CA GLY A 13 -9.59 -9.77 6.69
C GLY A 13 -9.80 -9.89 5.18
N GLU A 14 -8.84 -10.47 4.48
CA GLU A 14 -8.86 -10.59 3.03
C GLU A 14 -9.77 -11.74 2.58
N PRO A 15 -10.38 -11.63 1.38
CA PRO A 15 -11.14 -12.72 0.79
C PRO A 15 -10.21 -13.87 0.34
N GLU A 16 -10.77 -15.07 0.20
CA GLU A 16 -10.04 -16.32 -0.15
C GLU A 16 -9.14 -16.17 -1.39
N TRP A 17 -9.66 -15.55 -2.46
CA TRP A 17 -8.89 -15.36 -3.69
C TRP A 17 -7.59 -14.58 -3.50
N MET A 18 -7.57 -13.65 -2.53
CA MET A 18 -6.38 -12.88 -2.21
C MET A 18 -5.35 -13.72 -1.45
N LEU A 19 -5.81 -14.57 -0.52
CA LEU A 19 -4.95 -15.55 0.13
C LEU A 19 -4.34 -16.53 -0.89
N GLU A 20 -5.14 -17.02 -1.83
CA GLU A 20 -4.63 -17.88 -2.92
C GLU A 20 -3.55 -17.18 -3.76
N PHE A 21 -3.76 -15.90 -4.11
CA PHE A 21 -2.76 -15.11 -4.83
C PHE A 21 -1.44 -15.05 -4.05
N ARG A 22 -1.50 -14.75 -2.76
CA ARG A 22 -0.34 -14.69 -1.86
C ARG A 22 0.38 -16.03 -1.76
N LEU A 23 -0.35 -17.11 -1.60
CA LEU A 23 0.22 -18.46 -1.50
C LEU A 23 0.90 -18.91 -2.80
N LYS A 24 0.31 -18.61 -3.96
CA LYS A 24 0.95 -18.85 -5.27
C LYS A 24 2.28 -18.09 -5.38
N ALA A 25 2.30 -16.81 -4.95
CA ALA A 25 3.52 -16.00 -4.93
C ALA A 25 4.57 -16.57 -3.96
N TYR A 26 4.16 -16.99 -2.76
CA TYR A 26 5.04 -17.57 -1.75
C TYR A 26 5.68 -18.88 -2.23
N HIS A 27 4.89 -19.80 -2.79
CA HIS A 27 5.43 -21.06 -3.31
C HIS A 27 6.41 -20.82 -4.46
N TYR A 28 6.12 -19.87 -5.33
CA TYR A 28 7.04 -19.48 -6.39
C TYR A 28 8.32 -18.85 -5.82
N TRP A 29 8.22 -17.91 -4.87
CA TRP A 29 9.36 -17.28 -4.21
C TRP A 29 10.33 -18.30 -3.61
N LYS A 30 9.83 -19.38 -3.00
CA LYS A 30 10.67 -20.46 -2.45
C LYS A 30 11.51 -21.20 -3.49
N THR A 31 11.15 -21.13 -4.77
CA THR A 31 11.94 -21.72 -5.87
C THR A 31 13.04 -20.80 -6.38
N LEU A 32 13.01 -19.52 -5.98
CA LEU A 32 13.93 -18.51 -6.45
C LEU A 32 15.16 -18.38 -5.55
N ARG A 33 16.20 -17.77 -6.11
CA ARG A 33 17.39 -17.31 -5.38
C ARG A 33 17.48 -15.81 -5.45
N GLU A 34 17.95 -15.18 -4.37
CA GLU A 34 18.22 -13.76 -4.35
C GLU A 34 19.23 -13.38 -5.43
N PRO A 35 18.94 -12.34 -6.23
CA PRO A 35 19.82 -11.93 -7.32
C PRO A 35 21.15 -11.38 -6.78
N LYS A 36 22.26 -11.73 -7.45
CA LYS A 36 23.62 -11.29 -7.10
C LYS A 36 24.32 -10.50 -8.23
N TRP A 37 23.57 -10.11 -9.24
CA TRP A 37 24.11 -9.43 -10.43
C TRP A 37 24.33 -7.92 -10.25
N GLY A 38 23.77 -7.32 -9.21
CA GLY A 38 23.93 -5.89 -8.94
C GLY A 38 25.37 -5.54 -8.51
N HIS A 39 25.85 -4.37 -8.90
CA HIS A 39 27.15 -3.81 -8.46
C HIS A 39 27.10 -3.21 -7.05
N VAL A 40 26.31 -3.80 -6.17
CA VAL A 40 26.14 -3.37 -4.78
C VAL A 40 26.50 -4.51 -3.82
N HIS A 41 27.17 -4.17 -2.74
CA HIS A 41 27.48 -5.11 -1.67
C HIS A 41 26.46 -4.91 -0.54
N VAL A 42 25.40 -5.70 -0.58
CA VAL A 42 24.37 -5.70 0.48
C VAL A 42 24.70 -6.83 1.46
N PRO A 43 24.70 -6.57 2.78
CA PRO A 43 24.82 -7.64 3.76
C PRO A 43 23.74 -8.70 3.54
N PRO A 44 24.01 -9.98 3.84
CA PRO A 44 22.99 -11.03 3.73
C PRO A 44 21.76 -10.70 4.56
N VAL A 45 20.59 -10.76 3.95
CA VAL A 45 19.31 -10.51 4.62
C VAL A 45 18.79 -11.82 5.22
N ASN A 46 18.52 -11.84 6.52
CA ASN A 46 17.83 -12.96 7.14
C ASN A 46 16.31 -12.75 7.05
N TYR A 47 15.70 -13.28 6.01
CA TYR A 47 14.26 -13.16 5.76
C TYR A 47 13.38 -13.82 6.84
N GLN A 48 13.94 -14.63 7.73
CA GLN A 48 13.19 -15.24 8.82
C GLN A 48 13.16 -14.36 10.09
N GLU A 49 14.04 -13.37 10.20
CA GLU A 49 14.11 -12.43 11.33
C GLU A 49 13.31 -11.14 11.11
N ILE A 50 12.84 -10.90 9.87
CA ILE A 50 12.05 -9.73 9.54
C ILE A 50 10.61 -9.93 10.03
N SER A 51 10.05 -8.92 10.69
CA SER A 51 8.61 -8.83 10.94
C SER A 51 7.92 -8.27 9.68
N TYR A 52 7.03 -9.04 9.07
CA TYR A 52 6.33 -8.70 7.84
C TYR A 52 4.99 -7.99 8.06
N TYR A 53 4.54 -7.87 9.29
CA TYR A 53 3.30 -7.19 9.63
C TYR A 53 3.44 -6.47 10.96
N ALA A 54 3.17 -5.18 10.97
CA ALA A 54 3.06 -4.37 12.17
C ALA A 54 1.76 -3.55 12.10
N ASP A 55 0.95 -3.62 13.15
CA ASP A 55 -0.26 -2.82 13.30
C ASP A 55 -0.04 -1.82 14.44
N PRO A 56 0.22 -0.55 14.12
CA PRO A 56 0.44 0.47 15.13
C PRO A 56 -0.79 0.75 15.98
N LEU A 57 -1.99 0.41 15.47
CA LEU A 57 -3.26 0.63 16.16
C LEU A 57 -3.66 -0.51 17.10
N ALA A 58 -3.03 -1.69 16.97
CA ALA A 58 -3.36 -2.86 17.81
C ALA A 58 -3.11 -2.65 19.31
N LYS A 59 -2.26 -1.69 19.69
CA LYS A 59 -1.88 -1.36 21.06
C LYS A 59 -2.62 -0.15 21.65
N LYS A 60 -3.50 0.51 20.90
CA LYS A 60 -4.20 1.73 21.34
C LYS A 60 -5.70 1.49 21.53
N PRO A 61 -6.32 2.11 22.56
CA PRO A 61 -7.78 2.08 22.67
C PRO A 61 -8.41 2.74 21.44
N LYS A 62 -9.59 2.28 21.04
CA LYS A 62 -10.34 2.66 19.83
C LYS A 62 -10.79 4.14 19.74
N ASN A 63 -10.10 5.07 20.36
CA ASN A 63 -10.38 6.49 20.19
C ASN A 63 -9.79 6.97 18.87
N LYS A 64 -10.64 7.60 18.07
CA LYS A 64 -10.40 8.12 16.72
C LYS A 64 -9.44 9.33 16.65
N GLU A 65 -8.67 9.59 17.68
CA GLU A 65 -7.72 10.70 17.69
C GLU A 65 -6.41 10.25 17.05
N ILE A 66 -5.97 11.00 16.05
CA ILE A 66 -4.67 10.82 15.41
C ILE A 66 -3.60 10.96 16.49
N ASP A 67 -2.60 10.08 16.48
CA ASP A 67 -1.48 10.15 17.41
C ASP A 67 -0.82 11.55 17.36
N PRO A 68 -0.63 12.25 18.48
CA PRO A 68 0.07 13.53 18.49
C PRO A 68 1.49 13.49 17.89
N GLU A 69 2.18 12.36 17.93
CA GLU A 69 3.45 12.19 17.22
C GLU A 69 3.26 12.10 15.70
N LEU A 70 2.16 11.53 15.25
CA LEU A 70 1.80 11.49 13.84
C LEU A 70 1.44 12.90 13.34
N GLU A 71 0.67 13.67 14.09
CA GLU A 71 0.38 15.06 13.78
C GLU A 71 1.67 15.90 13.68
N LYS A 72 2.55 15.81 14.67
CA LYS A 72 3.87 16.46 14.64
C LYS A 72 4.74 16.04 13.45
N THR A 73 4.55 14.83 12.97
CA THR A 73 5.29 14.32 11.80
C THR A 73 4.72 14.91 10.51
N PHE A 74 3.41 14.99 10.39
CA PHE A 74 2.77 15.68 9.27
C PHE A 74 3.15 17.17 9.23
N ASP A 75 3.23 17.81 10.40
CA ASP A 75 3.71 19.20 10.52
C ASP A 75 5.18 19.36 10.08
N LYS A 76 6.07 18.47 10.52
CA LYS A 76 7.50 18.50 10.15
C LYS A 76 7.75 18.25 8.66
N LEU A 77 6.90 17.45 8.03
CA LEU A 77 6.98 17.12 6.60
C LEU A 77 6.27 18.16 5.72
N GLY A 78 5.68 19.21 6.36
CA GLY A 78 4.90 20.19 5.63
C GLY A 78 3.64 19.62 5.00
N ILE A 79 3.19 18.42 5.43
CA ILE A 79 1.94 17.81 4.98
C ILE A 79 0.81 18.53 5.71
N PRO A 80 0.00 19.30 5.03
CA PRO A 80 -1.01 20.13 5.65
C PRO A 80 -2.12 19.28 6.25
N LEU A 81 -2.45 19.45 7.52
CA LEU A 81 -3.68 18.93 8.11
C LEU A 81 -4.90 19.61 7.47
N GLU A 82 -6.05 18.99 7.60
CA GLU A 82 -7.30 19.19 6.85
C GLU A 82 -7.58 20.56 6.18
N GLU A 83 -7.31 21.65 6.87
CA GLU A 83 -7.55 23.01 6.32
C GLU A 83 -6.54 23.41 5.23
N ARG A 84 -5.29 23.05 5.37
CA ARG A 84 -4.27 23.30 4.34
C ARG A 84 -4.41 22.35 3.15
N LEU A 85 -4.85 21.09 3.37
CA LEU A 85 -5.15 20.14 2.32
C LEU A 85 -6.33 20.61 1.45
N ALA A 86 -7.35 21.17 2.07
CA ALA A 86 -8.46 21.81 1.35
C ALA A 86 -8.01 23.00 0.49
N LEU A 87 -7.04 23.77 0.95
CA LEU A 87 -6.47 24.91 0.23
C LEU A 87 -5.49 24.50 -0.86
N SER A 88 -4.72 23.41 -0.67
CA SER A 88 -3.79 22.90 -1.68
C SER A 88 -4.46 22.09 -2.79
N GLY A 89 -5.68 21.61 -2.57
CA GLY A 89 -6.41 20.79 -3.54
C GLY A 89 -5.80 19.40 -3.77
N THR A 90 -4.98 18.90 -2.84
CA THR A 90 -4.33 17.59 -2.93
C THR A 90 -5.08 16.55 -2.09
N ALA A 91 -5.38 15.40 -2.66
CA ALA A 91 -5.88 14.26 -1.92
C ALA A 91 -4.69 13.40 -1.43
N VAL A 92 -4.71 13.02 -0.16
CA VAL A 92 -3.60 12.29 0.50
C VAL A 92 -4.11 11.01 1.12
N ASP A 93 -3.38 9.92 0.88
CA ASP A 93 -3.49 8.66 1.62
C ASP A 93 -2.24 8.48 2.49
N ALA A 94 -2.42 8.21 3.77
CA ALA A 94 -1.33 8.02 4.70
C ALA A 94 -1.33 6.58 5.24
N ILE A 95 -0.22 5.88 5.04
CA ILE A 95 -0.03 4.50 5.48
C ILE A 95 1.12 4.44 6.48
N MET A 96 0.84 3.89 7.64
CA MET A 96 1.84 3.65 8.69
C MET A 96 2.04 2.16 8.92
N ASP A 97 3.30 1.75 8.87
CA ASP A 97 3.71 0.36 9.00
C ASP A 97 2.91 -0.53 8.02
N SER A 98 1.88 -1.19 8.47
CA SER A 98 1.10 -2.12 7.63
C SER A 98 -0.39 -1.74 7.48
N VAL A 99 -0.76 -0.53 7.88
CA VAL A 99 -2.19 -0.14 7.94
C VAL A 99 -2.40 1.28 7.42
N SER A 100 -3.37 1.46 6.52
CA SER A 100 -3.84 2.78 6.13
C SER A 100 -4.55 3.45 7.29
N VAL A 101 -4.14 4.66 7.61
CA VAL A 101 -4.70 5.42 8.73
C VAL A 101 -5.69 6.50 8.28
N LYS A 102 -5.52 7.05 7.10
CA LYS A 102 -6.42 8.10 6.59
C LYS A 102 -6.29 8.27 5.07
N THR A 103 -7.43 8.40 4.40
CA THR A 103 -7.54 8.90 3.02
C THR A 103 -8.44 10.14 3.02
N THR A 104 -7.97 11.25 2.42
CA THR A 104 -8.69 12.52 2.36
C THR A 104 -9.39 12.73 1.03
N PHE A 105 -10.41 13.57 0.99
CA PHE A 105 -11.18 13.91 -0.22
C PHE A 105 -11.85 12.75 -0.96
N LYS A 106 -11.98 11.61 -0.33
CA LYS A 106 -12.51 10.39 -0.92
C LYS A 106 -13.89 10.59 -1.57
N GLU A 107 -14.80 11.27 -0.87
CA GLU A 107 -16.16 11.52 -1.39
C GLU A 107 -16.15 12.46 -2.60
N LYS A 108 -15.35 13.53 -2.57
CA LYS A 108 -15.24 14.48 -3.68
C LYS A 108 -14.66 13.84 -4.95
N LEU A 109 -13.72 12.90 -4.80
CA LEU A 109 -13.19 12.11 -5.90
C LEU A 109 -14.25 11.15 -6.44
N ARG A 110 -15.01 10.52 -5.53
CA ARG A 110 -16.09 9.57 -5.86
C ARG A 110 -17.20 10.21 -6.71
N GLU A 111 -17.53 11.50 -6.50
CA GLU A 111 -18.47 12.26 -7.34
C GLU A 111 -18.05 12.31 -8.82
N LYS A 112 -16.76 12.19 -9.11
CA LYS A 112 -16.20 12.11 -10.47
C LYS A 112 -15.98 10.67 -10.94
N GLY A 113 -16.38 9.68 -10.13
CA GLY A 113 -16.11 8.27 -10.40
C GLY A 113 -14.66 7.83 -10.12
N VAL A 114 -13.84 8.74 -9.59
CA VAL A 114 -12.46 8.44 -9.19
C VAL A 114 -12.45 7.68 -7.88
N ILE A 115 -11.73 6.57 -7.84
CA ILE A 115 -11.48 5.81 -6.61
C ILE A 115 -10.06 6.10 -6.15
N PHE A 116 -9.92 6.51 -4.89
CA PHE A 116 -8.63 6.63 -4.21
C PHE A 116 -8.79 6.13 -2.78
N CYS A 117 -8.14 5.03 -2.49
CA CYS A 117 -8.21 4.37 -1.18
C CYS A 117 -6.99 3.47 -0.96
N SER A 118 -6.90 2.84 0.20
CA SER A 118 -5.88 1.81 0.39
C SER A 118 -6.16 0.57 -0.47
N ILE A 119 -5.10 -0.15 -0.84
CA ILE A 119 -5.26 -1.42 -1.56
C ILE A 119 -6.05 -2.44 -0.73
N GLY A 120 -5.88 -2.41 0.60
CA GLY A 120 -6.62 -3.28 1.51
C GLY A 120 -8.13 -3.01 1.50
N GLU A 121 -8.55 -1.76 1.34
CA GLU A 121 -9.95 -1.38 1.14
C GLU A 121 -10.43 -1.81 -0.26
N ALA A 122 -9.64 -1.54 -1.31
CA ALA A 122 -9.99 -1.88 -2.68
C ALA A 122 -10.20 -3.40 -2.88
N ILE A 123 -9.40 -4.24 -2.23
CA ILE A 123 -9.57 -5.71 -2.24
C ILE A 123 -10.96 -6.14 -1.77
N LYS A 124 -11.58 -5.37 -0.87
CA LYS A 124 -12.89 -5.66 -0.27
C LYS A 124 -14.04 -4.99 -1.01
N GLU A 125 -13.88 -3.72 -1.35
CA GLU A 125 -14.95 -2.89 -1.93
C GLU A 125 -14.97 -2.91 -3.47
N HIS A 126 -13.83 -3.17 -4.11
CA HIS A 126 -13.66 -3.19 -5.56
C HIS A 126 -12.93 -4.45 -6.06
N PRO A 127 -13.35 -5.67 -5.60
CA PRO A 127 -12.61 -6.90 -5.86
C PRO A 127 -12.44 -7.23 -7.33
N ASP A 128 -13.38 -6.86 -8.18
CA ASP A 128 -13.32 -7.18 -9.61
C ASP A 128 -12.21 -6.39 -10.31
N LEU A 129 -12.10 -5.09 -10.04
CA LEU A 129 -10.99 -4.27 -10.55
C LEU A 129 -9.64 -4.78 -10.03
N VAL A 130 -9.57 -5.10 -8.74
CA VAL A 130 -8.30 -5.59 -8.19
C VAL A 130 -7.91 -6.94 -8.80
N LYS A 131 -8.85 -7.86 -8.96
CA LYS A 131 -8.58 -9.17 -9.59
C LYS A 131 -8.13 -9.04 -11.06
N GLU A 132 -8.70 -8.09 -11.79
CA GLU A 132 -8.37 -7.87 -13.19
C GLU A 132 -6.95 -7.34 -13.37
N TYR A 133 -6.51 -6.39 -12.52
CA TYR A 133 -5.28 -5.65 -12.75
C TYR A 133 -4.12 -6.02 -11.82
N LEU A 134 -4.38 -6.60 -10.63
CA LEU A 134 -3.33 -6.91 -9.67
C LEU A 134 -2.32 -7.93 -10.24
N GLY A 135 -1.07 -7.49 -10.37
CA GLY A 135 0.01 -8.34 -10.86
C GLY A 135 0.05 -8.51 -12.38
N THR A 136 -0.69 -7.70 -13.16
CA THR A 136 -0.64 -7.73 -14.62
C THR A 136 0.59 -7.03 -15.18
N VAL A 137 1.04 -5.93 -14.56
CA VAL A 137 2.24 -5.19 -14.95
C VAL A 137 3.49 -5.76 -14.30
N VAL A 138 3.46 -5.98 -12.99
CA VAL A 138 4.53 -6.63 -12.24
C VAL A 138 4.00 -7.92 -11.62
N PRO A 139 4.02 -9.04 -12.35
CA PRO A 139 3.54 -10.31 -11.83
C PRO A 139 4.50 -10.86 -10.75
N TYR A 140 3.97 -11.70 -9.86
CA TYR A 140 4.81 -12.35 -8.84
C TYR A 140 5.93 -13.23 -9.45
N ARG A 141 5.84 -13.55 -10.75
CA ARG A 141 6.83 -14.34 -11.47
C ARG A 141 7.96 -13.52 -12.08
N ASP A 142 7.91 -12.18 -11.96
CA ASP A 142 8.89 -11.30 -12.59
C ASP A 142 10.30 -11.50 -12.00
N ASN A 143 10.43 -11.41 -10.68
CA ASN A 143 11.72 -11.58 -10.00
C ASN A 143 11.54 -11.97 -8.53
N PHE A 144 12.67 -12.20 -7.84
CA PHE A 144 12.70 -12.57 -6.41
C PHE A 144 11.94 -11.60 -5.52
N TYR A 145 12.16 -10.29 -5.70
CA TYR A 145 11.54 -9.26 -4.87
C TYR A 145 10.07 -9.02 -5.21
N ALA A 146 9.69 -9.14 -6.48
CA ALA A 146 8.29 -9.09 -6.90
C ALA A 146 7.49 -10.26 -6.31
N ALA A 147 8.09 -11.45 -6.27
CA ALA A 147 7.48 -12.61 -5.62
C ALA A 147 7.34 -12.40 -4.11
N LEU A 148 8.40 -11.94 -3.44
CA LEU A 148 8.37 -11.63 -1.99
C LEU A 148 7.32 -10.57 -1.68
N ASN A 149 7.32 -9.43 -2.40
CA ASN A 149 6.32 -8.39 -2.23
C ASN A 149 4.90 -8.96 -2.40
N SER A 150 4.65 -9.73 -3.46
CA SER A 150 3.32 -10.28 -3.75
C SER A 150 2.79 -11.21 -2.65
N CYS A 151 3.66 -11.91 -1.92
CA CYS A 151 3.19 -12.77 -0.82
C CYS A 151 3.02 -12.05 0.51
N VAL A 152 3.74 -10.93 0.76
CA VAL A 152 3.75 -10.29 2.09
C VAL A 152 3.34 -8.82 2.12
N PHE A 153 3.00 -8.18 0.99
CA PHE A 153 2.56 -6.79 1.05
C PHE A 153 1.38 -6.62 2.00
N SER A 154 1.41 -5.58 2.79
CA SER A 154 0.43 -5.35 3.84
C SER A 154 -0.52 -4.22 3.54
N ASP A 155 -0.08 -3.22 2.80
CA ASP A 155 -0.92 -2.15 2.26
C ASP A 155 -0.29 -1.53 1.00
N GLY A 156 -0.84 -0.41 0.57
CA GLY A 156 -0.46 0.35 -0.61
C GLY A 156 -1.64 1.21 -1.05
N SER A 157 -1.47 1.95 -2.11
CA SER A 157 -2.53 2.79 -2.65
C SER A 157 -3.25 2.11 -3.81
N PHE A 158 -4.54 2.36 -3.89
CA PHE A 158 -5.38 2.00 -5.03
C PHE A 158 -5.97 3.25 -5.66
N VAL A 159 -5.75 3.41 -6.96
CA VAL A 159 -6.26 4.53 -7.75
C VAL A 159 -6.95 3.99 -9.01
N TYR A 160 -8.18 4.41 -9.24
CA TYR A 160 -8.89 4.17 -10.49
C TYR A 160 -9.46 5.48 -11.04
N ILE A 161 -9.12 5.79 -12.27
CA ILE A 161 -9.63 6.94 -13.00
C ILE A 161 -10.44 6.42 -14.18
N PRO A 162 -11.76 6.70 -14.24
CA PRO A 162 -12.61 6.25 -15.35
C PRO A 162 -12.21 6.87 -16.69
N LYS A 163 -12.63 6.21 -17.76
CA LYS A 163 -12.44 6.67 -19.15
C LYS A 163 -12.85 8.13 -19.34
N GLY A 164 -11.94 8.90 -19.95
CA GLY A 164 -12.15 10.31 -20.28
C GLY A 164 -12.18 11.26 -19.08
N VAL A 165 -11.94 10.77 -17.86
CA VAL A 165 -11.96 11.59 -16.65
C VAL A 165 -10.58 12.16 -16.38
N ARG A 166 -10.54 13.48 -16.20
CA ARG A 166 -9.36 14.15 -15.64
C ARG A 166 -9.52 14.27 -14.14
N CYS A 167 -8.61 13.65 -13.37
CA CYS A 167 -8.64 13.73 -11.92
C CYS A 167 -8.61 15.20 -11.49
N PRO A 168 -9.55 15.64 -10.63
CA PRO A 168 -9.73 17.06 -10.32
C PRO A 168 -8.64 17.65 -9.44
N MET A 169 -7.78 16.80 -8.88
CA MET A 169 -6.70 17.19 -7.98
C MET A 169 -5.53 16.24 -8.10
N GLU A 170 -4.38 16.66 -7.62
CA GLU A 170 -3.23 15.79 -7.43
C GLU A 170 -3.49 14.78 -6.31
N LEU A 171 -3.09 13.53 -6.52
CA LEU A 171 -3.15 12.48 -5.50
C LEU A 171 -1.77 12.27 -4.91
N SER A 172 -1.71 12.03 -3.62
CA SER A 172 -0.45 11.76 -2.93
C SER A 172 -0.61 10.64 -1.91
N SER A 173 0.37 9.76 -1.83
CA SER A 173 0.49 8.77 -0.77
C SER A 173 1.75 8.94 0.02
N TYR A 174 1.67 8.71 1.31
CA TYR A 174 2.80 8.80 2.21
C TYR A 174 2.92 7.53 3.06
N PHE A 175 4.10 6.93 2.98
CA PHE A 175 4.43 5.69 3.70
C PHE A 175 5.48 5.96 4.77
N ARG A 176 5.24 5.46 5.98
CA ARG A 176 6.16 5.60 7.10
C ARG A 176 6.39 4.30 7.83
N ILE A 177 7.66 3.95 8.02
CA ILE A 177 8.09 2.82 8.83
C ILE A 177 8.57 3.34 10.18
N ASN A 178 7.97 2.90 11.28
CA ASN A 178 8.33 3.34 12.63
C ASN A 178 8.95 2.25 13.50
N ALA A 179 8.73 0.98 13.20
CA ALA A 179 9.15 -0.10 14.05
C ALA A 179 10.50 -0.68 13.61
N ARG A 180 11.40 -0.92 14.59
CA ARG A 180 12.67 -1.61 14.32
C ARG A 180 12.43 -3.05 13.90
N ASN A 181 13.27 -3.57 13.01
CA ASN A 181 13.21 -4.94 12.48
C ASN A 181 11.87 -5.28 11.79
N THR A 182 11.15 -4.28 11.30
CA THR A 182 9.98 -4.46 10.45
C THR A 182 10.33 -4.17 9.00
N GLY A 183 9.85 -5.02 8.09
CA GLY A 183 9.81 -4.73 6.67
C GLY A 183 8.45 -4.16 6.32
N GLN A 184 8.40 -3.02 5.67
CA GLN A 184 7.18 -2.53 5.05
C GLN A 184 7.20 -2.97 3.59
N PHE A 185 6.13 -3.64 3.18
CA PHE A 185 5.95 -4.13 1.83
C PHE A 185 4.66 -3.53 1.28
N GLU A 186 4.82 -2.64 0.33
CA GLU A 186 3.75 -1.88 -0.27
C GLU A 186 3.46 -2.38 -1.68
N ARG A 187 2.21 -2.26 -2.09
CA ARG A 187 1.80 -2.54 -3.45
C ARG A 187 0.77 -1.53 -3.91
N THR A 188 1.21 -0.55 -4.63
CA THR A 188 0.37 0.47 -5.25
C THR A 188 -0.16 -0.03 -6.60
N LEU A 189 -1.46 0.15 -6.85
CA LEU A 189 -2.12 -0.15 -8.10
C LEU A 189 -2.83 1.10 -8.62
N ILE A 190 -2.36 1.60 -9.75
CA ILE A 190 -2.95 2.76 -10.43
C ILE A 190 -3.51 2.30 -11.76
N ILE A 191 -4.80 2.54 -11.98
CA ILE A 191 -5.52 2.23 -13.20
C ILE A 191 -6.04 3.54 -13.78
N ALA A 192 -5.47 3.96 -14.89
CA ALA A 192 -5.99 5.08 -15.70
C ALA A 192 -6.59 4.48 -16.97
N ASP A 193 -7.90 4.58 -17.11
CA ASP A 193 -8.62 4.09 -18.28
C ASP A 193 -8.36 4.98 -19.51
N ASP A 194 -8.88 4.62 -20.68
CA ASP A 194 -8.68 5.36 -21.93
C ASP A 194 -8.99 6.86 -21.77
N ASP A 195 -8.09 7.73 -22.26
CA ASP A 195 -8.21 9.18 -22.19
C ASP A 195 -8.31 9.75 -20.74
N ALA A 196 -7.99 8.97 -19.72
CA ALA A 196 -7.94 9.43 -18.34
C ALA A 196 -6.65 10.20 -18.04
N TYR A 197 -6.69 11.05 -17.02
CA TYR A 197 -5.51 11.77 -16.52
C TYR A 197 -5.45 11.80 -15.01
N VAL A 198 -4.28 11.50 -14.44
CA VAL A 198 -3.98 11.63 -13.00
C VAL A 198 -2.54 12.08 -12.79
N SER A 199 -2.33 12.92 -11.79
CA SER A 199 -1.02 13.21 -11.20
C SER A 199 -0.95 12.52 -9.84
N TYR A 200 0.08 11.69 -9.64
CA TYR A 200 0.27 10.92 -8.42
C TYR A 200 1.69 11.10 -7.90
N LEU A 201 1.80 11.45 -6.64
CA LEU A 201 3.06 11.59 -5.92
C LEU A 201 3.12 10.57 -4.77
N GLU A 202 4.22 9.86 -4.66
CA GLU A 202 4.46 8.92 -3.57
C GLU A 202 5.71 9.31 -2.79
N GLY A 203 5.59 9.33 -1.47
CA GLY A 203 6.69 9.58 -0.56
C GLY A 203 6.84 8.48 0.49
N CYS A 204 8.09 8.13 0.80
CA CYS A 204 8.41 7.14 1.83
C CYS A 204 9.48 7.68 2.78
N THR A 205 9.30 7.43 4.08
CA THR A 205 10.35 7.65 5.10
C THR A 205 10.44 6.45 6.04
N ALA A 206 11.68 6.17 6.48
CA ALA A 206 12.00 5.13 7.45
C ALA A 206 12.80 5.72 8.61
#